data_9ea13d6afbb3e08815793da2a0d8b328
#
_entry.id   9ea13d6afbb3e08815793da2a0d8b328
#
_cell.length_a   1.000
_cell.length_b   1.000
_cell.length_c   1.000
_cell.angle_alpha   90.00
_cell.angle_beta   90.00
_cell.angle_gamma   90.00
#
_symmetry.space_group_name_H-M   'P 1'
#
loop_
_entity.id
_entity.type
_entity.pdbx_description
1 polymer ?
#
loop_
_entity_poly.entity_id
_entity_poly.type
_entity_poly.pdbx_seq_one_letter_code
_entity_poly.pdbx_strand_id
1 'polypeptide(L)'
;MFGGIGQDQGYSNGFLVSWVSPNLVDYRDDPCLPRLVRGLNRFLTVLQPEGFDEQNMTIGFGQMMYTPSDKTRSDLIKDDRPFAGAMMLSFGYNARRGDTLRTSQIRVGVVGPSSLARQTQNWWHDTIGVDKFNGWRHQPRDEPVLQLLHERRTRVFRQENVSGWGWDLTRHWGGSFGNFATYANVGGELRYGLRLPDDLGTAPLRPAGENTAPVRTTAGGNWNAHLFVALDARWVLHDITLDGNTFKS
;
A
#
# COMPACT_ATOMS: atom_id res chain seq x y z
N MET A 1 -12.77 2.93 -13.59
CA MET A 1 -13.59 3.58 -12.55
C MET A 1 -14.97 3.83 -13.13
N PHE A 2 -16.00 3.13 -12.65
CA PHE A 2 -17.38 3.35 -13.05
C PHE A 2 -18.01 4.40 -12.11
N GLY A 3 -17.54 5.64 -12.20
CA GLY A 3 -17.95 6.69 -11.29
C GLY A 3 -18.70 7.81 -12.01
N GLY A 4 -19.93 8.02 -11.61
CA GLY A 4 -20.94 8.75 -12.33
C GLY A 4 -20.88 10.25 -12.39
N ILE A 5 -19.89 11.02 -12.00
CA ILE A 5 -19.91 12.49 -12.10
C ILE A 5 -18.59 13.11 -12.56
N GLY A 6 -17.68 12.31 -13.11
CA GLY A 6 -16.44 12.83 -13.71
C GLY A 6 -15.51 13.56 -12.72
N GLN A 7 -15.62 13.28 -11.42
CA GLN A 7 -14.80 13.89 -10.39
C GLN A 7 -13.75 12.90 -9.91
N ASP A 8 -12.48 13.22 -10.20
CA ASP A 8 -11.34 12.61 -9.56
C ASP A 8 -11.02 13.40 -8.28
N GLN A 9 -11.39 12.89 -7.12
CA GLN A 9 -11.17 13.56 -5.84
C GLN A 9 -10.25 12.75 -4.93
N GLY A 10 -9.41 13.42 -4.20
CA GLY A 10 -8.58 12.80 -3.20
C GLY A 10 -7.41 12.01 -3.80
N TYR A 11 -7.39 10.70 -3.65
CA TYR A 11 -6.48 9.82 -4.39
C TYR A 11 -7.04 9.60 -5.79
N SER A 12 -6.51 10.35 -6.75
CA SER A 12 -7.08 10.39 -8.10
C SER A 12 -6.66 9.23 -8.97
N ASN A 13 -5.37 8.88 -8.91
CA ASN A 13 -4.79 7.82 -9.72
C ASN A 13 -3.42 7.41 -9.18
N GLY A 14 -2.92 6.29 -9.68
CA GLY A 14 -1.60 5.79 -9.41
C GLY A 14 -1.37 4.46 -10.10
N PHE A 15 -0.12 4.07 -10.15
CA PHE A 15 0.24 2.70 -10.50
C PHE A 15 1.19 2.12 -9.46
N LEU A 16 1.13 0.81 -9.30
CA LEU A 16 2.06 0.04 -8.50
C LEU A 16 2.45 -1.20 -9.29
N VAL A 17 3.74 -1.40 -9.44
CA VAL A 17 4.31 -2.64 -9.97
C VAL A 17 5.06 -3.30 -8.83
N SER A 18 4.65 -4.52 -8.48
CA SER A 18 5.23 -5.27 -7.37
C SER A 18 5.79 -6.59 -7.84
N TRP A 19 6.95 -6.93 -7.30
CA TRP A 19 7.50 -8.27 -7.33
C TRP A 19 7.41 -8.86 -5.91
N VAL A 20 6.85 -10.07 -5.82
CA VAL A 20 6.73 -10.83 -4.58
C VAL A 20 7.56 -12.09 -4.71
N SER A 21 8.48 -12.32 -3.79
CA SER A 21 9.28 -13.55 -3.80
C SER A 21 8.43 -14.77 -3.46
N PRO A 22 8.84 -15.99 -3.86
CA PRO A 22 8.38 -17.21 -3.21
C PRO A 22 8.61 -17.16 -1.69
N ASN A 23 8.10 -18.15 -0.97
CA ASN A 23 8.48 -18.34 0.42
C ASN A 23 9.99 -18.57 0.53
N LEU A 24 10.65 -17.78 1.37
CA LEU A 24 12.09 -17.78 1.56
C LEU A 24 12.46 -18.57 2.80
N VAL A 25 13.61 -19.23 2.77
CA VAL A 25 14.23 -19.80 3.96
C VAL A 25 14.87 -18.69 4.81
N ASP A 26 15.52 -17.73 4.14
CA ASP A 26 16.19 -16.59 4.78
C ASP A 26 16.14 -15.37 3.85
N TYR A 27 15.98 -14.17 4.40
CA TYR A 27 15.98 -12.94 3.60
C TYR A 27 17.36 -12.56 3.05
N ARG A 28 18.44 -13.07 3.60
CA ARG A 28 19.82 -12.67 3.29
C ARG A 28 20.52 -13.59 2.30
N ASP A 29 20.27 -14.88 2.41
CA ASP A 29 21.07 -15.88 1.69
C ASP A 29 20.26 -16.79 0.76
N ASP A 30 18.92 -16.63 0.73
CA ASP A 30 18.06 -17.43 -0.13
C ASP A 30 18.42 -17.27 -1.63
N PRO A 31 18.66 -18.36 -2.37
CA PRO A 31 19.04 -18.31 -3.78
C PRO A 31 17.97 -17.74 -4.71
N CYS A 32 16.69 -17.77 -4.31
CA CYS A 32 15.58 -17.15 -5.06
C CYS A 32 15.69 -15.63 -5.15
N LEU A 33 16.47 -15.00 -4.25
CA LEU A 33 16.69 -13.57 -4.26
C LEU A 33 17.87 -13.16 -5.17
N PRO A 34 17.72 -12.10 -5.98
CA PRO A 34 18.84 -11.52 -6.73
C PRO A 34 20.01 -11.14 -5.81
N ARG A 35 21.24 -11.27 -6.29
CA ARG A 35 22.46 -10.95 -5.50
C ARG A 35 22.45 -9.54 -4.91
N LEU A 36 21.99 -8.55 -5.68
CA LEU A 36 21.87 -7.16 -5.23
C LEU A 36 20.91 -7.04 -4.04
N VAL A 37 19.74 -7.71 -4.12
CA VAL A 37 18.73 -7.71 -3.06
C VAL A 37 19.26 -8.38 -1.80
N ARG A 38 19.95 -9.52 -1.92
CA ARG A 38 20.63 -10.16 -0.78
C ARG A 38 21.64 -9.24 -0.11
N GLY A 39 22.43 -8.51 -0.91
CA GLY A 39 23.35 -7.48 -0.41
C GLY A 39 22.63 -6.40 0.39
N LEU A 40 21.55 -5.84 -0.15
CA LEU A 40 20.72 -4.84 0.52
C LEU A 40 20.11 -5.37 1.82
N ASN A 41 19.61 -6.60 1.82
CA ASN A 41 18.98 -7.23 2.98
C ASN A 41 19.93 -7.40 4.17
N ARG A 42 21.23 -7.48 3.94
CA ARG A 42 22.23 -7.50 5.02
C ARG A 42 22.33 -6.17 5.78
N PHE A 43 21.97 -5.06 5.16
CA PHE A 43 21.89 -3.75 5.83
C PHE A 43 20.52 -3.51 6.47
N LEU A 44 19.45 -4.10 5.93
CA LEU A 44 18.09 -3.91 6.40
C LEU A 44 17.63 -4.96 7.43
N THR A 45 18.55 -5.58 8.15
CA THR A 45 18.26 -6.66 9.11
C THR A 45 17.28 -6.25 10.20
N VAL A 46 17.32 -4.99 10.64
CA VAL A 46 16.42 -4.45 11.68
C VAL A 46 14.95 -4.50 11.28
N LEU A 47 14.65 -4.53 9.98
CA LEU A 47 13.29 -4.62 9.45
C LEU A 47 12.82 -6.07 9.29
N GLN A 48 13.72 -7.04 9.35
CA GLN A 48 13.42 -8.44 9.08
C GLN A 48 12.83 -9.10 10.33
N PRO A 49 11.58 -9.60 10.27
CA PRO A 49 11.01 -10.35 11.39
C PRO A 49 11.74 -11.68 11.59
N GLU A 50 11.90 -12.09 12.83
CA GLU A 50 12.53 -13.36 13.19
C GLU A 50 11.54 -14.35 13.80
N GLY A 51 11.86 -15.64 13.69
CA GLY A 51 11.12 -16.72 14.34
C GLY A 51 9.73 -16.98 13.72
N PHE A 52 9.61 -16.95 12.41
CA PHE A 52 8.40 -17.21 11.66
C PHE A 52 8.50 -18.49 10.81
N ASP A 53 7.35 -19.09 10.47
CA ASP A 53 7.27 -20.36 9.75
C ASP A 53 7.36 -20.13 8.23
N GLU A 54 6.84 -19.00 7.78
CA GLU A 54 6.78 -18.60 6.38
C GLU A 54 7.14 -17.14 6.24
N GLN A 55 7.94 -16.82 5.24
CA GLN A 55 8.38 -15.46 5.00
C GLN A 55 8.59 -15.22 3.50
N ASN A 56 8.25 -14.01 3.06
CA ASN A 56 8.55 -13.55 1.72
C ASN A 56 8.99 -12.08 1.73
N MET A 57 9.54 -11.66 0.61
CA MET A 57 9.95 -10.28 0.38
C MET A 57 9.17 -9.68 -0.77
N THR A 58 8.88 -8.39 -0.68
CA THR A 58 8.26 -7.62 -1.74
C THR A 58 9.15 -6.47 -2.16
N ILE A 59 9.18 -6.20 -3.46
CA ILE A 59 9.79 -4.99 -4.02
C ILE A 59 8.71 -4.32 -4.85
N GLY A 60 8.38 -3.09 -4.54
CA GLY A 60 7.35 -2.33 -5.24
C GLY A 60 7.92 -1.02 -5.78
N PHE A 61 7.47 -0.64 -6.96
CA PHE A 61 7.68 0.68 -7.53
C PHE A 61 6.35 1.26 -7.92
N GLY A 62 6.04 2.45 -7.42
CA GLY A 62 4.74 3.07 -7.66
C GLY A 62 4.77 4.58 -7.67
N GLN A 63 3.75 5.13 -8.31
CA GLN A 63 3.45 6.54 -8.34
C GLN A 63 2.04 6.76 -7.79
N MET A 64 1.88 7.80 -7.00
CA MET A 64 0.60 8.21 -6.42
C MET A 64 0.31 9.65 -6.82
N MET A 65 -0.95 9.92 -7.14
CA MET A 65 -1.43 11.23 -7.54
C MET A 65 -2.65 11.63 -6.70
N TYR A 66 -2.60 12.82 -6.18
CA TYR A 66 -3.66 13.44 -5.41
C TYR A 66 -4.06 14.76 -6.06
N THR A 67 -5.34 14.99 -6.25
CA THR A 67 -5.86 16.19 -6.90
C THR A 67 -7.10 16.71 -6.17
N PRO A 68 -7.34 18.04 -6.20
CA PRO A 68 -8.60 18.62 -5.72
C PRO A 68 -9.78 18.20 -6.61
N SER A 69 -10.97 18.53 -6.16
CA SER A 69 -12.22 18.21 -6.86
C SER A 69 -12.40 19.00 -8.15
N ASP A 70 -11.97 20.27 -8.17
CA ASP A 70 -12.13 21.14 -9.34
C ASP A 70 -10.86 21.17 -10.19
N LYS A 71 -10.89 20.44 -11.31
CA LYS A 71 -9.78 20.34 -12.27
C LYS A 71 -9.57 21.59 -13.13
N THR A 72 -10.58 22.47 -13.23
CA THR A 72 -10.54 23.65 -14.12
C THR A 72 -9.76 24.80 -13.49
N ARG A 73 -9.73 24.87 -12.17
CA ARG A 73 -9.04 25.93 -11.45
C ARG A 73 -7.53 25.82 -11.59
N SER A 74 -6.91 26.95 -11.84
CA SER A 74 -5.44 27.09 -11.90
C SER A 74 -4.85 27.76 -10.66
N ASP A 75 -5.68 28.30 -9.75
CA ASP A 75 -5.29 28.91 -8.48
C ASP A 75 -5.29 27.87 -7.34
N LEU A 76 -4.73 28.25 -6.18
CA LEU A 76 -4.75 27.41 -4.99
C LEU A 76 -6.16 27.35 -4.40
N ILE A 77 -6.69 26.15 -4.26
CA ILE A 77 -7.99 25.91 -3.62
C ILE A 77 -7.73 25.64 -2.14
N LYS A 78 -7.99 26.63 -1.27
CA LYS A 78 -7.64 26.56 0.16
C LYS A 78 -8.48 25.56 0.95
N ASP A 79 -9.72 25.32 0.51
CA ASP A 79 -10.70 24.47 1.22
C ASP A 79 -10.82 23.08 0.60
N ASP A 80 -9.86 22.68 -0.24
CA ASP A 80 -9.84 21.38 -0.88
C ASP A 80 -8.44 20.76 -0.81
N ARG A 81 -8.34 19.48 -1.12
CA ARG A 81 -7.07 18.75 -1.15
C ARG A 81 -6.09 19.38 -2.13
N PRO A 82 -4.84 19.66 -1.72
CA PRO A 82 -3.84 20.16 -2.66
C PRO A 82 -3.44 19.10 -3.69
N PHE A 83 -2.89 19.57 -4.80
CA PHE A 83 -2.18 18.68 -5.72
C PHE A 83 -0.96 18.08 -5.01
N ALA A 84 -0.75 16.79 -5.15
CA ALA A 84 0.49 16.16 -4.71
C ALA A 84 0.80 14.93 -5.57
N GLY A 85 2.04 14.86 -6.03
CA GLY A 85 2.57 13.67 -6.69
C GLY A 85 3.68 13.05 -5.86
N ALA A 86 3.71 11.71 -5.81
CA ALA A 86 4.79 10.97 -5.17
C ALA A 86 5.19 9.78 -6.02
N MET A 87 6.49 9.48 -6.06
CA MET A 87 7.04 8.30 -6.71
C MET A 87 7.96 7.58 -5.72
N MET A 88 7.73 6.29 -5.49
CA MET A 88 8.40 5.53 -4.44
C MET A 88 8.83 4.15 -4.88
N LEU A 89 10.00 3.75 -4.38
CA LEU A 89 10.48 2.38 -4.35
C LEU A 89 10.29 1.83 -2.94
N SER A 90 9.77 0.62 -2.82
CA SER A 90 9.49 -0.03 -1.54
C SER A 90 10.16 -1.38 -1.42
N PHE A 91 10.61 -1.70 -0.21
CA PHE A 91 11.13 -3.01 0.17
C PHE A 91 10.35 -3.49 1.40
N GLY A 92 9.63 -4.59 1.27
CA GLY A 92 8.78 -5.15 2.31
C GLY A 92 9.22 -6.54 2.72
N TYR A 93 9.11 -6.80 4.01
CA TYR A 93 9.41 -8.09 4.64
C TYR A 93 8.13 -8.57 5.33
N ASN A 94 7.60 -9.68 4.85
CA ASN A 94 6.42 -10.33 5.43
C ASN A 94 6.84 -11.64 6.07
N ALA A 95 6.38 -11.86 7.28
CA ALA A 95 6.66 -13.09 8.01
C ALA A 95 5.40 -13.55 8.73
N ARG A 96 5.09 -14.83 8.58
CA ARG A 96 3.89 -15.46 9.11
C ARG A 96 4.23 -16.58 10.08
N ARG A 97 3.53 -16.60 11.21
CA ARG A 97 3.51 -17.72 12.14
C ARG A 97 2.05 -18.03 12.48
N GLY A 98 1.58 -19.22 12.06
CA GLY A 98 0.18 -19.60 12.24
C GLY A 98 -0.80 -18.54 11.73
N ASP A 99 -1.57 -17.96 12.62
CA ASP A 99 -2.58 -16.93 12.32
C ASP A 99 -2.07 -15.49 12.48
N THR A 100 -0.77 -15.29 12.62
CA THR A 100 -0.18 -13.95 12.76
C THR A 100 0.75 -13.66 11.59
N LEU A 101 0.56 -12.49 10.97
CA LEU A 101 1.44 -11.90 9.96
C LEU A 101 2.08 -10.62 10.53
N ARG A 102 3.37 -10.45 10.31
CA ARG A 102 4.10 -9.20 10.51
C ARG A 102 4.60 -8.70 9.18
N THR A 103 4.35 -7.43 8.91
CA THR A 103 4.87 -6.73 7.74
C THR A 103 5.71 -5.57 8.20
N SER A 104 6.94 -5.47 7.72
CA SER A 104 7.81 -4.30 7.87
C SER A 104 8.22 -3.83 6.50
N GLN A 105 8.14 -2.53 6.23
CA GLN A 105 8.45 -1.97 4.92
C GLN A 105 9.22 -0.67 5.05
N ILE A 106 10.22 -0.49 4.19
CA ILE A 106 10.85 0.81 3.94
C ILE A 106 10.47 1.29 2.55
N ARG A 107 10.17 2.59 2.43
CA ARG A 107 9.92 3.26 1.15
C ARG A 107 10.86 4.44 1.03
N VAL A 108 11.45 4.59 -0.14
CA VAL A 108 12.28 5.73 -0.52
C VAL A 108 11.78 6.30 -1.83
N GLY A 109 11.85 7.61 -1.98
CA GLY A 109 11.33 8.22 -3.19
C GLY A 109 11.38 9.73 -3.18
N VAL A 110 10.45 10.35 -3.89
CA VAL A 110 10.31 11.80 -3.98
C VAL A 110 8.83 12.19 -4.03
N VAL A 111 8.48 13.26 -3.34
CA VAL A 111 7.23 13.99 -3.52
C VAL A 111 7.52 15.27 -4.29
N GLY A 112 6.56 15.74 -5.09
CA GLY A 112 6.69 16.99 -5.84
C GLY A 112 6.84 16.79 -7.36
N PRO A 113 7.28 17.82 -8.11
CA PRO A 113 7.40 17.79 -9.57
C PRO A 113 8.22 16.62 -10.13
N SER A 114 9.29 16.24 -9.45
CA SER A 114 10.16 15.12 -9.84
C SER A 114 9.49 13.74 -9.74
N SER A 115 8.32 13.65 -9.10
CA SER A 115 7.49 12.44 -9.13
C SER A 115 6.86 12.17 -10.50
N LEU A 116 6.89 13.15 -11.42
CA LEU A 116 6.30 13.10 -12.76
C LEU A 116 4.78 12.87 -12.80
N ALA A 117 4.09 13.07 -11.66
CA ALA A 117 2.66 12.82 -11.55
C ALA A 117 1.83 13.65 -12.54
N ARG A 118 2.14 14.95 -12.71
CA ARG A 118 1.51 15.82 -13.71
C ARG A 118 1.65 15.24 -15.11
N GLN A 119 2.85 14.78 -15.50
CA GLN A 119 3.13 14.27 -16.84
C GLN A 119 2.34 12.98 -17.10
N THR A 120 2.34 12.07 -16.14
CA THR A 120 1.58 10.82 -16.21
C THR A 120 0.08 11.07 -16.30
N GLN A 121 -0.46 11.98 -15.47
CA GLN A 121 -1.88 12.32 -15.53
C GLN A 121 -2.25 12.96 -16.88
N ASN A 122 -1.46 13.91 -17.35
CA ASN A 122 -1.71 14.56 -18.65
C ASN A 122 -1.70 13.56 -19.80
N TRP A 123 -0.71 12.65 -19.83
CA TRP A 123 -0.63 11.60 -20.84
C TRP A 123 -1.86 10.69 -20.79
N TRP A 124 -2.31 10.31 -19.59
CA TRP A 124 -3.49 9.48 -19.42
C TRP A 124 -4.76 10.19 -19.89
N HIS A 125 -4.95 11.46 -19.50
CA HIS A 125 -6.09 12.28 -19.92
C HIS A 125 -6.13 12.50 -21.43
N ASP A 126 -4.97 12.72 -22.08
CA ASP A 126 -4.89 12.78 -23.55
C ASP A 126 -5.32 11.45 -24.19
N THR A 127 -4.94 10.32 -23.58
CA THR A 127 -5.25 8.99 -24.12
C THR A 127 -6.74 8.67 -24.05
N ILE A 128 -7.42 9.08 -22.97
CA ILE A 128 -8.87 8.81 -22.78
C ILE A 128 -9.79 9.97 -23.18
N GLY A 129 -9.23 11.07 -23.68
CA GLY A 129 -9.97 12.21 -24.21
C GLY A 129 -10.70 13.03 -23.13
N VAL A 130 -10.12 13.21 -21.95
CA VAL A 130 -10.69 14.04 -20.86
C VAL A 130 -9.83 15.26 -20.56
N ASP A 131 -10.48 16.28 -19.97
CA ASP A 131 -9.80 17.55 -19.65
C ASP A 131 -8.69 17.37 -18.60
N LYS A 132 -7.62 18.13 -18.78
CA LYS A 132 -6.46 18.14 -17.87
C LYS A 132 -6.72 18.99 -16.62
N PHE A 133 -6.00 18.65 -15.55
CA PHE A 133 -5.95 19.46 -14.34
C PHE A 133 -4.96 20.61 -14.49
N ASN A 134 -5.40 21.83 -14.15
CA ASN A 134 -4.64 23.06 -14.40
C ASN A 134 -3.79 23.56 -13.22
N GLY A 135 -4.01 23.02 -12.01
CA GLY A 135 -3.44 23.56 -10.75
C GLY A 135 -2.15 22.89 -10.27
N TRP A 136 -1.50 22.03 -11.05
CA TRP A 136 -0.30 21.29 -10.64
C TRP A 136 0.90 22.16 -10.21
N ARG A 137 0.91 23.45 -10.55
CA ARG A 137 1.93 24.39 -10.05
C ARG A 137 1.90 24.60 -8.54
N HIS A 138 0.78 24.25 -7.89
CA HIS A 138 0.57 24.39 -6.45
C HIS A 138 0.84 23.11 -5.66
N GLN A 139 1.47 22.11 -6.28
CA GLN A 139 1.91 20.91 -5.57
C GLN A 139 3.09 21.22 -4.63
N PRO A 140 3.36 20.38 -3.61
CA PRO A 140 4.56 20.46 -2.81
C PRO A 140 5.82 20.52 -3.67
N ARG A 141 6.86 21.20 -3.18
CA ARG A 141 8.19 21.20 -3.82
C ARG A 141 8.81 19.80 -3.74
N ASP A 142 9.81 19.56 -4.56
CA ASP A 142 10.55 18.31 -4.48
C ASP A 142 11.16 18.11 -3.10
N GLU A 143 10.81 16.98 -2.49
CA GLU A 143 11.31 16.55 -1.20
C GLU A 143 11.60 15.04 -1.25
N PRO A 144 12.82 14.60 -0.88
CA PRO A 144 13.10 13.18 -0.80
C PRO A 144 12.27 12.54 0.31
N VAL A 145 11.75 11.34 0.03
CA VAL A 145 10.92 10.57 0.95
C VAL A 145 11.70 9.45 1.57
N LEU A 146 11.62 9.34 2.90
CA LEU A 146 11.99 8.15 3.66
C LEU A 146 10.83 7.78 4.57
N GLN A 147 10.29 6.58 4.40
CA GLN A 147 9.10 6.11 5.08
C GLN A 147 9.29 4.69 5.61
N LEU A 148 9.02 4.48 6.88
CA LEU A 148 8.97 3.17 7.51
C LEU A 148 7.51 2.82 7.78
N LEU A 149 7.14 1.56 7.57
CA LEU A 149 5.82 1.02 7.87
C LEU A 149 5.99 -0.28 8.64
N HIS A 150 5.19 -0.45 9.68
CA HIS A 150 5.08 -1.70 10.41
C HIS A 150 3.61 -2.02 10.66
N GLU A 151 3.22 -3.26 10.40
CA GLU A 151 1.86 -3.75 10.64
C GLU A 151 1.90 -5.18 11.18
N ARG A 152 1.05 -5.45 12.15
CA ARG A 152 0.76 -6.80 12.62
C ARG A 152 -0.71 -7.10 12.37
N ARG A 153 -0.95 -8.22 11.68
CA ARG A 153 -2.29 -8.74 11.42
C ARG A 153 -2.43 -10.10 12.09
N THR A 154 -3.59 -10.35 12.68
CA THR A 154 -3.86 -11.62 13.36
C THR A 154 -5.27 -12.08 13.02
N ARG A 155 -5.41 -13.30 12.56
CA ARG A 155 -6.71 -13.95 12.45
C ARG A 155 -7.19 -14.32 13.85
N VAL A 156 -8.34 -13.79 14.22
CA VAL A 156 -8.97 -14.02 15.52
C VAL A 156 -9.84 -15.27 15.50
N PHE A 157 -10.44 -15.51 14.33
CA PHE A 157 -11.44 -16.54 14.17
C PHE A 157 -11.47 -17.00 12.71
N ARG A 158 -11.65 -18.33 12.50
CA ARG A 158 -11.99 -18.93 11.22
C ARG A 158 -12.87 -20.15 11.46
N GLN A 159 -13.95 -20.24 10.72
CA GLN A 159 -14.83 -21.39 10.69
C GLN A 159 -15.22 -21.67 9.24
N GLU A 160 -15.15 -22.94 8.84
CA GLU A 160 -15.51 -23.38 7.52
C GLU A 160 -16.30 -24.69 7.63
N ASN A 161 -17.38 -24.84 6.87
CA ASN A 161 -18.19 -26.03 6.85
C ASN A 161 -17.68 -27.03 5.79
N VAL A 162 -18.25 -28.23 5.77
CA VAL A 162 -17.88 -29.30 4.82
C VAL A 162 -18.12 -28.95 3.36
N SER A 163 -18.97 -27.97 3.07
CA SER A 163 -19.24 -27.48 1.71
C SER A 163 -18.25 -26.38 1.28
N GLY A 164 -17.31 -26.00 2.14
CA GLY A 164 -16.31 -24.97 1.89
C GLY A 164 -16.80 -23.56 2.14
N TRP A 165 -18.01 -23.33 2.64
CA TRP A 165 -18.47 -22.02 3.07
C TRP A 165 -17.98 -21.70 4.46
N GLY A 166 -17.49 -20.49 4.67
CA GLY A 166 -16.92 -20.12 5.95
C GLY A 166 -16.85 -18.64 6.22
N TRP A 167 -16.42 -18.35 7.45
CA TRP A 167 -16.17 -17.02 7.97
C TRP A 167 -14.75 -16.93 8.47
N ASP A 168 -14.12 -15.78 8.33
CA ASP A 168 -12.96 -15.43 9.12
C ASP A 168 -13.00 -13.96 9.57
N LEU A 169 -12.39 -13.70 10.72
CA LEU A 169 -12.22 -12.38 11.30
C LEU A 169 -10.74 -12.14 11.52
N THR A 170 -10.21 -11.09 10.93
CA THR A 170 -8.86 -10.61 11.17
C THR A 170 -8.89 -9.25 11.86
N ARG A 171 -7.89 -8.99 12.68
CA ARG A 171 -7.60 -7.67 13.23
C ARG A 171 -6.19 -7.26 12.86
N HIS A 172 -5.96 -5.96 12.75
CA HIS A 172 -4.62 -5.44 12.52
C HIS A 172 -4.38 -4.18 13.34
N TRP A 173 -3.12 -3.91 13.60
CA TRP A 173 -2.64 -2.66 14.14
C TRP A 173 -1.24 -2.39 13.60
N GLY A 174 -0.87 -1.14 13.56
CA GLY A 174 0.42 -0.76 13.02
C GLY A 174 0.59 0.74 12.93
N GLY A 175 1.45 1.15 12.03
CA GLY A 175 1.68 2.54 11.77
C GLY A 175 2.72 2.78 10.70
N SER A 176 2.88 4.04 10.43
CA SER A 176 3.83 4.57 9.46
C SER A 176 4.59 5.72 10.10
N PHE A 177 5.88 5.79 9.89
CA PHE A 177 6.75 6.82 10.40
C PHE A 177 7.70 7.32 9.31
N GLY A 178 7.70 8.62 9.08
CA GLY A 178 8.53 9.26 8.08
C GLY A 178 7.94 10.57 7.60
N ASN A 179 8.61 11.22 6.67
CA ASN A 179 8.19 12.53 6.16
C ASN A 179 7.05 12.48 5.13
N PHE A 180 6.71 11.31 4.57
CA PHE A 180 5.53 11.21 3.71
C PHE A 180 4.24 11.17 4.51
N ALA A 181 4.16 10.25 5.50
CA ALA A 181 3.02 10.18 6.41
C ALA A 181 3.41 9.54 7.75
N THR A 182 3.05 10.16 8.85
CA THR A 182 3.22 9.62 10.20
C THR A 182 1.86 9.40 10.82
N TYR A 183 1.52 8.13 11.10
CA TYR A 183 0.24 7.74 11.69
C TYR A 183 0.35 6.42 12.45
N ALA A 184 -0.59 6.20 13.37
CA ALA A 184 -0.91 4.90 13.94
C ALA A 184 -2.26 4.42 13.40
N ASN A 185 -2.44 3.11 13.22
CA ASN A 185 -3.70 2.54 12.78
C ASN A 185 -4.08 1.27 13.53
N VAL A 186 -5.40 1.03 13.57
CA VAL A 186 -6.01 -0.18 14.10
C VAL A 186 -7.26 -0.49 13.30
N GLY A 187 -7.51 -1.77 13.06
CA GLY A 187 -8.68 -2.17 12.29
C GLY A 187 -8.97 -3.65 12.32
N GLY A 188 -9.92 -4.04 11.49
CA GLY A 188 -10.32 -5.43 11.31
C GLY A 188 -11.11 -5.66 10.04
N GLU A 189 -11.21 -6.91 9.67
CA GLU A 189 -11.92 -7.37 8.49
C GLU A 189 -12.66 -8.65 8.80
N LEU A 190 -13.94 -8.69 8.44
CA LEU A 190 -14.79 -9.87 8.47
C LEU A 190 -15.02 -10.32 7.03
N ARG A 191 -14.76 -11.59 6.73
CA ARG A 191 -15.04 -12.21 5.45
C ARG A 191 -16.05 -13.34 5.60
N TYR A 192 -16.87 -13.49 4.55
CA TYR A 192 -17.76 -14.63 4.37
C TYR A 192 -17.71 -15.12 2.93
N GLY A 193 -17.52 -16.41 2.71
CA GLY A 193 -17.46 -16.91 1.35
C GLY A 193 -17.16 -18.39 1.24
N LEU A 194 -16.98 -18.80 -0.01
CA LEU A 194 -16.64 -20.16 -0.39
C LEU A 194 -15.12 -20.30 -0.52
N ARG A 195 -14.54 -21.26 0.20
CA ARG A 195 -13.10 -21.56 0.17
C ARG A 195 -12.25 -20.32 0.44
N LEU A 196 -12.48 -19.69 1.59
CA LEU A 196 -11.73 -18.49 1.97
C LEU A 196 -10.22 -18.72 1.84
N PRO A 197 -9.48 -17.85 1.13
CA PRO A 197 -8.05 -18.00 1.00
C PRO A 197 -7.35 -17.88 2.37
N ASP A 198 -6.26 -18.62 2.54
CA ASP A 198 -5.47 -18.56 3.77
C ASP A 198 -4.37 -17.49 3.68
N ASP A 199 -4.76 -16.27 3.43
CA ASP A 199 -3.94 -15.08 3.17
C ASP A 199 -4.02 -14.01 4.28
N LEU A 200 -4.75 -14.31 5.36
CA LEU A 200 -4.94 -13.43 6.53
C LEU A 200 -5.66 -12.10 6.21
N GLY A 201 -6.48 -12.05 5.17
CA GLY A 201 -7.33 -10.90 4.84
C GLY A 201 -7.07 -10.31 3.47
N THR A 202 -7.93 -9.38 3.09
CA THR A 202 -7.87 -8.67 1.81
C THR A 202 -6.76 -7.60 1.82
N ALA A 203 -6.59 -6.87 0.72
CA ALA A 203 -5.63 -5.77 0.65
C ALA A 203 -5.92 -4.67 1.69
N PRO A 204 -4.90 -4.08 2.31
CA PRO A 204 -5.07 -2.98 3.25
C PRO A 204 -5.84 -1.80 2.64
N LEU A 205 -6.70 -1.16 3.43
CA LEU A 205 -7.46 0.03 3.02
C LEU A 205 -6.58 1.28 2.99
N ARG A 206 -5.64 1.33 2.06
CA ARG A 206 -4.75 2.47 1.83
C ARG A 206 -4.39 2.59 0.35
N PRO A 207 -4.03 3.79 -0.15
CA PRO A 207 -3.51 3.94 -1.51
C PRO A 207 -2.34 3.00 -1.78
N ALA A 208 -2.35 2.32 -2.93
CA ALA A 208 -1.37 1.30 -3.30
C ALA A 208 -1.18 0.20 -2.23
N GLY A 209 -2.27 -0.14 -1.51
CA GLY A 209 -2.30 -1.28 -0.61
C GLY A 209 -2.51 -2.57 -1.39
N GLU A 210 -1.70 -3.57 -1.11
CA GLU A 210 -1.85 -4.93 -1.65
C GLU A 210 -1.63 -5.96 -0.56
N ASN A 211 -2.24 -7.12 -0.72
CA ASN A 211 -1.96 -8.26 0.15
C ASN A 211 -0.81 -9.06 -0.44
N THR A 212 0.34 -8.98 0.20
CA THR A 212 1.57 -9.69 -0.17
C THR A 212 1.96 -10.75 0.84
N ALA A 213 1.03 -11.16 1.70
CA ALA A 213 1.26 -12.19 2.70
C ALA A 213 1.76 -13.51 2.05
N PRO A 214 2.63 -14.27 2.73
CA PRO A 214 2.97 -15.62 2.31
C PRO A 214 1.69 -16.45 2.16
N VAL A 215 1.47 -17.00 0.97
CA VAL A 215 0.27 -17.79 0.65
C VAL A 215 0.50 -19.23 1.05
N ARG A 216 -0.43 -19.77 1.85
CA ARG A 216 -0.56 -21.22 2.07
C ARG A 216 -1.48 -21.79 1.00
N THR A 217 -0.99 -22.78 0.29
CA THR A 217 -1.81 -23.51 -0.69
C THR A 217 -2.90 -24.28 0.06
N THR A 218 -4.14 -23.84 -0.06
CA THR A 218 -5.29 -24.58 0.41
C THR A 218 -5.63 -25.69 -0.57
N ALA A 219 -5.62 -26.93 -0.10
CA ALA A 219 -6.03 -28.06 -0.91
C ALA A 219 -7.52 -27.94 -1.26
N GLY A 220 -7.86 -27.94 -2.56
CA GLY A 220 -9.22 -28.14 -3.02
C GLY A 220 -9.86 -26.99 -3.80
N GLY A 221 -9.70 -27.04 -5.13
CA GLY A 221 -10.50 -26.26 -6.08
C GLY A 221 -9.84 -25.02 -6.66
N ASN A 222 -10.16 -24.74 -7.93
CA ASN A 222 -9.49 -23.74 -8.76
C ASN A 222 -10.00 -22.31 -8.58
N TRP A 223 -11.03 -22.09 -7.75
CA TRP A 223 -11.59 -20.77 -7.51
C TRP A 223 -12.14 -20.61 -6.08
N ASN A 224 -12.13 -19.40 -5.59
CA ASN A 224 -12.74 -18.97 -4.35
C ASN A 224 -13.55 -17.70 -4.60
N ALA A 225 -14.52 -17.42 -3.72
CA ALA A 225 -15.31 -16.19 -3.78
C ALA A 225 -15.74 -15.78 -2.37
N HIS A 226 -15.58 -14.52 -2.03
CA HIS A 226 -16.00 -14.01 -0.74
C HIS A 226 -16.44 -12.55 -0.79
N LEU A 227 -17.25 -12.19 0.15
CA LEU A 227 -17.59 -10.82 0.51
C LEU A 227 -16.81 -10.45 1.76
N PHE A 228 -16.48 -9.18 1.90
CA PHE A 228 -15.81 -8.69 3.10
C PHE A 228 -16.32 -7.31 3.52
N VAL A 229 -16.21 -7.05 4.81
CA VAL A 229 -16.38 -5.73 5.41
C VAL A 229 -15.13 -5.44 6.22
N ALA A 230 -14.49 -4.30 5.96
CA ALA A 230 -13.28 -3.91 6.65
C ALA A 230 -13.40 -2.49 7.20
N LEU A 231 -12.79 -2.27 8.37
CA LEU A 231 -12.65 -0.97 9.00
C LEU A 231 -11.18 -0.74 9.34
N ASP A 232 -10.70 0.49 9.09
CA ASP A 232 -9.36 0.96 9.46
C ASP A 232 -9.49 2.36 10.06
N ALA A 233 -9.17 2.50 11.33
CA ALA A 233 -9.11 3.77 12.03
C ALA A 233 -7.65 4.25 12.08
N ARG A 234 -7.41 5.52 11.76
CA ARG A 234 -6.08 6.12 11.75
C ARG A 234 -6.02 7.38 12.58
N TRP A 235 -4.98 7.47 13.37
CA TRP A 235 -4.58 8.70 14.02
C TRP A 235 -3.37 9.26 13.27
N VAL A 236 -3.63 10.30 12.44
CA VAL A 236 -2.64 10.92 11.56
C VAL A 236 -2.02 12.10 12.27
N LEU A 237 -0.69 12.11 12.37
CA LEU A 237 0.10 13.21 12.92
C LEU A 237 0.67 14.11 11.81
N HIS A 238 0.95 13.54 10.64
CA HIS A 238 1.48 14.23 9.48
C HIS A 238 1.11 13.47 8.21
N ASP A 239 0.73 14.22 7.17
CA ASP A 239 0.53 13.74 5.79
C ASP A 239 1.00 14.84 4.82
N ILE A 240 2.13 14.62 4.15
CA ILE A 240 2.73 15.62 3.24
C ILE A 240 1.78 16.02 2.11
N THR A 241 0.83 15.17 1.75
CA THR A 241 -0.16 15.44 0.71
C THR A 241 -1.30 16.35 1.17
N LEU A 242 -1.37 16.65 2.46
CA LEU A 242 -2.33 17.57 3.08
C LEU A 242 -1.62 18.75 3.76
N ASP A 243 -0.56 18.48 4.51
CA ASP A 243 0.15 19.47 5.32
C ASP A 243 1.21 20.25 4.52
N GLY A 244 1.53 19.76 3.31
CA GLY A 244 2.61 20.29 2.48
C GLY A 244 3.99 19.79 2.94
N ASN A 245 5.06 20.37 2.36
CA ASN A 245 6.43 19.94 2.64
C ASN A 245 6.76 19.93 4.13
N THR A 246 7.48 18.89 4.56
CA THR A 246 7.95 18.72 5.94
C THR A 246 8.98 19.81 6.31
N PHE A 247 9.89 20.08 5.37
CA PHE A 247 10.91 21.11 5.52
C PHE A 247 10.38 22.41 4.87
N LYS A 248 9.64 23.21 5.67
CA LYS A 248 9.15 24.52 5.24
C LYS A 248 10.31 25.51 5.30
N SER A 249 10.73 25.99 4.13
CA SER A 249 11.68 27.12 4.01
C SER A 249 10.91 28.42 3.85
#